data_8872a9222aeb8b24f28207ef5703313b
#
_entry.id   8872a9222aeb8b24f28207ef5703313b
#
_cell.length_a   1.000
_cell.length_b   1.000
_cell.length_c   1.000
_cell.angle_alpha   90.00
_cell.angle_beta   90.00
_cell.angle_gamma   90.00
#
_symmetry.space_group_name_H-M   'P 1'
#
loop_
_entity.id
_entity.type
_entity.pdbx_description
1 polymer ?
#
loop_
_entity_poly.entity_id
_entity_poly.type
_entity_poly.pdbx_seq_one_letter_code
_entity_poly.pdbx_strand_id
1 'polypeptide(L)'
;MAEEGVFMKYTLAPSLLAADFSELWEELSKAERAGVRFVHFDVMDGSFVPNISFGAPIIRSLRKRSQSFFDVHMMVEEPIRYLEDMKNAGADRVTIHSEAARHLDRSLNRIRELGMQAGLALNPA
;
A
#
# COMPACT_ATOMS: atom_id res chain seq x y z
N MET A 1 0.73 -35.53 -24.39
CA MET A 1 0.57 -34.89 -23.07
C MET A 1 1.21 -33.50 -23.16
N ALA A 2 0.42 -32.47 -23.04
CA ALA A 2 0.97 -31.12 -22.98
C ALA A 2 1.68 -30.97 -21.64
N GLU A 3 2.97 -30.58 -21.68
CA GLU A 3 3.66 -30.13 -20.46
C GLU A 3 2.89 -28.90 -19.96
N GLU A 4 2.27 -29.01 -18.79
CA GLU A 4 1.79 -27.84 -18.06
C GLU A 4 3.00 -27.00 -17.69
N GLY A 5 3.33 -26.03 -18.54
CA GLY A 5 4.31 -25.02 -18.20
C GLY A 5 3.89 -24.33 -16.93
N VAL A 6 4.79 -24.26 -15.96
CA VAL A 6 4.58 -23.46 -14.74
C VAL A 6 4.53 -22.00 -15.19
N PHE A 7 3.31 -21.52 -15.47
CA PHE A 7 3.11 -20.09 -15.71
C PHE A 7 3.24 -19.37 -14.38
N MET A 8 4.35 -18.66 -14.18
CA MET A 8 4.47 -17.75 -13.06
C MET A 8 3.41 -16.64 -13.23
N LYS A 9 2.44 -16.61 -12.31
CA LYS A 9 1.40 -15.60 -12.31
C LYS A 9 1.91 -14.35 -11.64
N TYR A 10 2.19 -13.32 -12.41
CA TYR A 10 2.56 -12.00 -11.90
C TYR A 10 1.31 -11.16 -11.62
N THR A 11 1.34 -10.39 -10.55
CA THR A 11 0.33 -9.37 -10.26
C THR A 11 0.97 -8.00 -10.38
N LEU A 12 0.39 -7.15 -11.21
CA LEU A 12 0.84 -5.77 -11.37
C LEU A 12 0.14 -4.88 -10.35
N ALA A 13 0.92 -4.12 -9.59
CA ALA A 13 0.44 -3.16 -8.62
C ALA A 13 1.09 -1.79 -8.88
N PRO A 14 0.56 -1.00 -9.83
CA PRO A 14 1.13 0.31 -10.14
C PRO A 14 1.01 1.26 -8.95
N SER A 15 2.05 2.05 -8.72
CA SER A 15 2.08 3.04 -7.66
C SER A 15 1.49 4.36 -8.11
N LEU A 16 0.58 4.92 -7.31
CA LEU A 16 0.03 6.25 -7.53
C LEU A 16 1.03 7.37 -7.24
N LEU A 17 2.18 7.06 -6.66
CA LEU A 17 3.27 8.03 -6.52
C LEU A 17 3.77 8.53 -7.89
N ALA A 18 3.68 7.71 -8.92
CA ALA A 18 4.07 8.05 -10.29
C ALA A 18 2.97 8.78 -11.08
N ALA A 19 1.79 8.96 -10.50
CA ALA A 19 0.65 9.58 -11.15
C ALA A 19 0.66 11.10 -11.01
N ASP A 20 -0.15 11.78 -11.81
CA ASP A 20 -0.47 13.19 -11.61
C ASP A 20 -1.42 13.32 -10.41
N PHE A 21 -0.96 13.91 -9.32
CA PHE A 21 -1.74 14.04 -8.09
C PHE A 21 -2.98 14.91 -8.24
N SER A 22 -2.99 15.79 -9.22
CA SER A 22 -4.16 16.62 -9.52
C SER A 22 -5.32 15.82 -10.14
N GLU A 23 -5.03 14.62 -10.66
CA GLU A 23 -5.97 13.76 -11.37
C GLU A 23 -5.93 12.30 -10.90
N LEU A 24 -5.70 12.06 -9.62
CA LEU A 24 -5.48 10.72 -9.07
C LEU A 24 -6.59 9.72 -9.40
N TRP A 25 -7.84 10.14 -9.31
CA TRP A 25 -8.95 9.24 -9.67
C TRP A 25 -8.91 8.87 -11.15
N GLU A 26 -8.67 9.83 -12.03
CA GLU A 26 -8.60 9.56 -13.46
C GLU A 26 -7.44 8.62 -13.81
N GLU A 27 -6.29 8.81 -13.18
CA GLU A 27 -5.13 7.94 -13.33
C GLU A 27 -5.42 6.51 -12.84
N LEU A 28 -6.01 6.38 -11.65
CA LEU A 28 -6.43 5.07 -11.12
C LEU A 28 -7.48 4.41 -12.02
N SER A 29 -8.47 5.16 -12.45
CA SER A 29 -9.53 4.68 -13.32
C SER A 29 -8.98 4.14 -14.66
N LYS A 30 -7.99 4.80 -15.25
CA LYS A 30 -7.30 4.29 -16.45
C LYS A 30 -6.65 2.93 -16.20
N ALA A 31 -5.96 2.78 -15.06
CA ALA A 31 -5.34 1.50 -14.70
C ALA A 31 -6.39 0.39 -14.52
N GLU A 32 -7.50 0.68 -13.85
CA GLU A 32 -8.59 -0.27 -13.66
C GLU A 32 -9.24 -0.69 -14.99
N ARG A 33 -9.46 0.25 -15.91
CA ARG A 33 -9.96 -0.05 -17.25
C ARG A 33 -9.00 -0.91 -18.06
N ALA A 34 -7.70 -0.80 -17.80
CA ALA A 34 -6.67 -1.65 -18.42
C ALA A 34 -6.56 -3.05 -17.78
N GLY A 35 -7.37 -3.34 -16.76
CA GLY A 35 -7.41 -4.66 -16.11
C GLY A 35 -6.61 -4.77 -14.80
N VAL A 36 -6.04 -3.68 -14.32
CA VAL A 36 -5.33 -3.66 -13.03
C VAL A 36 -6.33 -3.88 -11.88
N ARG A 37 -5.94 -4.73 -10.92
CA ARG A 37 -6.75 -5.06 -9.74
C ARG A 37 -6.08 -4.69 -8.42
N PHE A 38 -4.79 -4.38 -8.45
CA PHE A 38 -3.99 -3.96 -7.29
C PHE A 38 -3.45 -2.56 -7.53
N VAL A 39 -3.57 -1.71 -6.54
CA VAL A 39 -3.04 -0.34 -6.58
C VAL A 39 -2.12 -0.13 -5.39
N HIS A 40 -0.94 0.41 -5.65
CA HIS A 40 0.09 0.62 -4.64
C HIS A 40 0.15 2.08 -4.20
N PHE A 41 0.20 2.29 -2.89
CA PHE A 41 0.30 3.61 -2.28
C PHE A 41 1.61 3.70 -1.49
N ASP A 42 2.51 4.57 -1.92
CA ASP A 42 3.75 4.85 -1.23
C ASP A 42 3.56 6.03 -0.28
N VAL A 43 3.34 5.74 1.00
CA VAL A 43 3.11 6.75 2.04
C VAL A 43 4.44 7.11 2.69
N MET A 44 4.83 8.38 2.55
CA MET A 44 6.11 8.93 3.01
C MET A 44 5.87 10.12 3.93
N ASP A 45 6.57 10.17 5.06
CA ASP A 45 6.38 11.17 6.10
C ASP A 45 7.45 12.29 6.14
N GLY A 46 8.47 12.20 5.30
CA GLY A 46 9.56 13.16 5.30
C GLY A 46 10.56 12.99 6.45
N SER A 47 10.37 11.99 7.31
CA SER A 47 11.27 11.64 8.42
C SER A 47 12.01 10.34 8.15
N PHE A 48 11.28 9.25 7.97
CA PHE A 48 11.88 7.96 7.61
C PHE A 48 12.53 7.99 6.22
N VAL A 49 11.94 8.73 5.29
CA VAL A 49 12.49 9.02 3.97
C VAL A 49 12.47 10.52 3.71
N PRO A 50 13.38 11.07 2.87
CA PRO A 50 13.51 12.51 2.65
C PRO A 50 12.47 13.06 1.67
N ASN A 51 11.24 12.62 1.75
CA ASN A 51 10.12 13.06 0.90
C ASN A 51 8.80 12.93 1.64
N ILE A 52 7.83 13.75 1.30
CA ILE A 52 6.45 13.67 1.79
C ILE A 52 5.56 13.39 0.58
N SER A 53 4.76 12.34 0.64
CA SER A 53 3.87 12.01 -0.47
C SER A 53 2.40 12.33 -0.17
N PHE A 54 1.68 11.40 0.41
CA PHE A 54 0.27 11.51 0.76
C PHE A 54 -0.05 10.50 1.90
N GLY A 55 -1.28 10.51 2.37
CA GLY A 55 -1.69 9.65 3.48
C GLY A 55 -3.16 9.22 3.39
N ALA A 56 -3.75 8.91 4.54
CA ALA A 56 -5.09 8.37 4.68
C ALA A 56 -6.20 9.19 3.96
N PRO A 57 -6.18 10.51 3.93
CA PRO A 57 -7.22 11.28 3.23
C PRO A 57 -7.33 10.95 1.74
N ILE A 58 -6.20 10.80 1.06
CA ILE A 58 -6.14 10.45 -0.36
C ILE A 58 -6.66 9.02 -0.58
N ILE A 59 -6.20 8.08 0.23
CA ILE A 59 -6.63 6.67 0.16
C ILE A 59 -8.15 6.57 0.36
N ARG A 60 -8.68 7.28 1.36
CA ARG A 60 -10.12 7.30 1.66
C ARG A 60 -10.94 7.86 0.51
N SER A 61 -10.47 8.92 -0.13
CA SER A 61 -11.17 9.54 -1.25
C SER A 61 -11.25 8.59 -2.45
N LEU A 62 -10.16 7.90 -2.76
CA LEU A 62 -10.11 6.94 -3.86
C LEU A 62 -10.90 5.66 -3.53
N ARG A 63 -10.89 5.22 -2.27
CA ARG A 63 -11.63 4.01 -1.84
C ARG A 63 -13.12 4.11 -2.13
N LYS A 64 -13.70 5.28 -2.04
CA LYS A 64 -15.13 5.50 -2.32
C LYS A 64 -15.54 5.14 -3.74
N ARG A 65 -14.59 5.15 -4.67
CA ARG A 65 -14.83 4.95 -6.12
C ARG A 65 -14.21 3.68 -6.65
N SER A 66 -13.19 3.14 -6.01
CA SER A 66 -12.43 1.99 -6.49
C SER A 66 -12.81 0.70 -5.76
N GLN A 67 -12.83 -0.42 -6.49
CA GLN A 67 -12.97 -1.78 -5.97
C GLN A 67 -11.64 -2.54 -5.99
N SER A 68 -10.55 -1.91 -6.39
CA SER A 68 -9.22 -2.52 -6.43
C SER A 68 -8.70 -2.85 -5.04
N PHE A 69 -7.77 -3.80 -4.99
CA PHE A 69 -7.02 -4.09 -3.76
C PHE A 69 -6.02 -2.97 -3.49
N PHE A 70 -6.12 -2.33 -2.33
CA PHE A 70 -5.25 -1.23 -1.94
C PHE A 70 -4.08 -1.75 -1.10
N ASP A 71 -2.91 -1.74 -1.71
CA ASP A 71 -1.64 -2.17 -1.14
C ASP A 71 -0.85 -0.95 -0.68
N VAL A 72 -0.79 -0.72 0.63
CA VAL A 72 -0.19 0.49 1.21
C VAL A 72 1.19 0.17 1.78
N HIS A 73 2.22 0.83 1.25
CA HIS A 73 3.60 0.76 1.73
C HIS A 73 3.90 2.00 2.57
N MET A 74 4.13 1.80 3.85
CA MET A 74 4.36 2.88 4.80
C MET A 74 5.85 3.10 5.05
N MET A 75 6.38 4.19 4.51
CA MET A 75 7.73 4.67 4.76
C MET A 75 7.65 5.81 5.77
N VAL A 76 7.29 5.45 6.99
CA VAL A 76 7.04 6.42 8.09
C VAL A 76 7.67 5.93 9.39
N GLU A 77 8.05 6.88 10.25
CA GLU A 77 8.49 6.57 11.61
C GLU A 77 7.31 6.09 12.45
N GLU A 78 7.54 5.04 13.26
CA GLU A 78 6.54 4.45 14.15
C GLU A 78 5.19 4.20 13.46
N PRO A 79 5.14 3.29 12.48
CA PRO A 79 3.95 3.09 11.65
C PRO A 79 2.71 2.65 12.44
N ILE A 80 2.88 2.05 13.62
CA ILE A 80 1.76 1.63 14.46
C ILE A 80 0.79 2.76 14.79
N ARG A 81 1.27 4.01 14.79
CA ARG A 81 0.46 5.20 15.06
C ARG A 81 -0.62 5.45 14.01
N TYR A 82 -0.44 4.92 12.80
CA TYR A 82 -1.29 5.22 11.64
C TYR A 82 -2.10 4.02 11.14
N LEU A 83 -1.93 2.84 11.72
CA LEU A 83 -2.52 1.61 11.20
C LEU A 83 -4.05 1.64 11.21
N GLU A 84 -4.65 2.18 12.26
CA GLU A 84 -6.11 2.32 12.34
C GLU A 84 -6.64 3.30 11.29
N ASP A 85 -5.94 4.41 11.06
CA ASP A 85 -6.29 5.38 10.02
C ASP A 85 -6.23 4.75 8.62
N MET A 86 -5.22 3.91 8.36
CA MET A 86 -5.08 3.19 7.09
C MET A 86 -6.22 2.19 6.89
N LYS A 87 -6.60 1.46 7.94
CA LYS A 87 -7.76 0.57 7.89
C LYS A 87 -9.03 1.34 7.58
N ASN A 88 -9.28 2.42 8.30
CA ASN A 88 -10.47 3.25 8.13
C ASN A 88 -10.50 3.95 6.77
N ALA A 89 -9.34 4.21 6.18
CA ALA A 89 -9.23 4.75 4.82
C ALA A 89 -9.54 3.72 3.72
N GLY A 90 -9.45 2.42 4.03
CA GLY A 90 -9.78 1.35 3.10
C GLY A 90 -8.57 0.56 2.57
N ALA A 91 -7.45 0.59 3.28
CA ALA A 91 -6.30 -0.27 2.95
C ALA A 91 -6.65 -1.75 3.14
N ASP A 92 -6.23 -2.58 2.20
CA ASP A 92 -6.38 -4.04 2.25
C ASP A 92 -5.11 -4.72 2.79
N ARG A 93 -3.96 -4.15 2.48
CA ARG A 93 -2.65 -4.57 2.99
C ARG A 93 -1.87 -3.35 3.44
N VAL A 94 -1.13 -3.51 4.54
CA VAL A 94 -0.14 -2.52 4.97
C VAL A 94 1.20 -3.21 5.12
N THR A 95 2.21 -2.68 4.45
CA THR A 95 3.61 -3.08 4.56
C THR A 95 4.36 -2.01 5.36
N ILE A 96 5.07 -2.44 6.39
CA ILE A 96 5.88 -1.56 7.24
C ILE A 96 7.35 -1.96 7.17
N HIS A 97 8.24 -1.01 7.46
CA HIS A 97 9.68 -1.27 7.53
C HIS A 97 10.07 -1.77 8.92
N SER A 98 10.92 -2.80 8.95
CA SER A 98 11.47 -3.30 10.22
C SER A 98 12.26 -2.23 10.95
N GLU A 99 12.98 -1.38 10.21
CA GLU A 99 13.83 -0.31 10.75
C GLU A 99 13.03 0.83 11.39
N ALA A 100 11.77 0.99 11.01
CA ALA A 100 10.90 2.08 11.48
C ALA A 100 10.06 1.70 12.71
N ALA A 101 9.91 0.40 13.01
CA ALA A 101 9.05 -0.08 14.08
C ALA A 101 9.88 -0.44 15.33
N ARG A 102 9.62 0.20 16.46
CA ARG A 102 10.26 -0.16 17.74
C ARG A 102 9.93 -1.57 18.18
N HIS A 103 8.68 -1.98 18.00
CA HIS A 103 8.15 -3.28 18.35
C HIS A 103 7.50 -3.92 17.11
N LEU A 104 8.33 -4.50 16.26
CA LEU A 104 7.91 -5.01 14.95
C LEU A 104 6.77 -6.04 15.05
N ASP A 105 6.92 -7.03 15.94
CA ASP A 105 5.92 -8.07 16.13
C ASP A 105 4.56 -7.49 16.54
N ARG A 106 4.56 -6.54 17.47
CA ARG A 106 3.35 -5.84 17.91
C ARG A 106 2.69 -5.09 16.74
N SER A 107 3.47 -4.42 15.90
CA SER A 107 2.95 -3.69 14.75
C SER A 107 2.34 -4.63 13.72
N LEU A 108 3.01 -5.73 13.39
CA LEU A 108 2.50 -6.72 12.45
C LEU A 108 1.22 -7.39 12.96
N ASN A 109 1.15 -7.72 14.25
CA ASN A 109 -0.05 -8.27 14.85
C ASN A 109 -1.20 -7.26 14.83
N ARG A 110 -0.91 -5.97 15.09
CA ARG A 110 -1.93 -4.92 15.02
C ARG A 110 -2.54 -4.80 13.62
N ILE A 111 -1.73 -4.90 12.57
CA ILE A 111 -2.24 -4.91 11.19
C ILE A 111 -3.25 -6.05 10.99
N ARG A 112 -2.92 -7.25 11.46
CA ARG A 112 -3.80 -8.42 11.33
C ARG A 112 -5.07 -8.29 12.17
N GLU A 113 -4.96 -7.79 13.39
CA GLU A 113 -6.11 -7.53 14.28
C GLU A 113 -7.10 -6.57 13.65
N LEU A 114 -6.62 -5.58 12.89
CA LEU A 114 -7.45 -4.64 12.16
C LEU A 114 -8.08 -5.24 10.89
N GLY A 115 -7.75 -6.49 10.56
CA GLY A 115 -8.31 -7.19 9.41
C GLY A 115 -7.60 -6.91 8.08
N MET A 116 -6.40 -6.33 8.12
CA MET A 116 -5.57 -6.13 6.95
C MET A 116 -4.51 -7.22 6.81
N GLN A 117 -4.03 -7.43 5.59
CA GLN A 117 -2.85 -8.25 5.37
C GLN A 117 -1.60 -7.49 5.82
N ALA A 118 -0.67 -8.18 6.49
CA ALA A 118 0.57 -7.59 6.96
C ALA A 118 1.73 -7.90 6.00
N GLY A 119 2.47 -6.86 5.63
CA GLY A 119 3.70 -6.94 4.86
C GLY A 119 4.87 -6.36 5.63
N LEU A 120 6.06 -6.86 5.34
CA LEU A 120 7.32 -6.41 5.92
C LEU A 120 8.30 -6.03 4.82
N ALA A 121 8.86 -4.83 4.93
CA ALA A 121 9.93 -4.34 4.07
C ALA A 121 11.23 -4.21 4.85
N LEU A 122 12.33 -4.46 4.18
CA LEU A 122 13.68 -4.34 4.69
C LEU A 122 14.49 -3.47 3.74
N ASN A 123 15.14 -2.44 4.24
CA ASN A 123 16.15 -1.75 3.44
C ASN A 123 17.41 -2.60 3.37
N PRO A 124 18.04 -2.74 2.21
CA PRO A 124 19.36 -3.35 2.12
C PRO A 124 20.35 -2.49 2.90
N ALA A 125 21.24 -3.13 3.58
CA ALA A 125 22.17 -2.47 4.51
C ALA A 125 23.00 -1.37 3.85
#